data_63637d76e9c792d38247f846fb960812
#
_entry.id   63637d76e9c792d38247f846fb960812
#
_cell.length_a   1.000
_cell.length_b   1.000
_cell.length_c   1.000
_cell.angle_alpha   90.00
_cell.angle_beta   90.00
_cell.angle_gamma   90.00
#
_symmetry.space_group_name_H-M   'P 1'
#
loop_
_entity.id
_entity.type
_entity.pdbx_description
1 polymer ?
#
loop_
_entity_poly.entity_id
_entity_poly.type
_entity_poly.pdbx_seq_one_letter_code
_entity_poly.pdbx_strand_id
1 'polypeptide(L)'
;MAKLYFKYGAMGSSKSAQALITKFNYEEQGMTVWLIKPSIDTRDGAGVVRSRIGLMAEAQIIRPEDDIVAEYRKLAPHDVIIADEAQFFTPEQIDQLRELVDTDDLPVLCFGLRTDFLTHFFPGAQRLMELADSLTEIKTVCACGRKATVNARIDENGRIVTHGDQVLLGGNDRYIAMCHQCWKRRIREQEEQKHAR
;
A
#
# COMPACT_ATOMS: atom_id res chain seq x y z
N MET A 1 15.78 19.05 6.64
CA MET A 1 16.15 17.70 6.23
C MET A 1 14.88 16.93 5.92
N ALA A 2 14.75 16.45 4.70
CA ALA A 2 13.64 15.63 4.25
C ALA A 2 13.55 14.31 5.02
N LYS A 3 12.43 13.61 4.89
CA LYS A 3 12.17 12.34 5.57
C LYS A 3 11.50 11.34 4.63
N LEU A 4 11.77 10.06 4.87
CA LEU A 4 10.99 8.95 4.34
C LEU A 4 9.83 8.65 5.31
N TYR A 5 8.61 8.76 4.81
CA TYR A 5 7.39 8.46 5.56
C TYR A 5 6.74 7.18 5.07
N PHE A 6 6.36 6.30 5.97
CA PHE A 6 5.51 5.16 5.63
C PHE A 6 4.17 5.25 6.35
N LYS A 7 3.12 5.52 5.57
CA LYS A 7 1.73 5.58 6.02
C LYS A 7 1.01 4.29 5.61
N TYR A 8 0.89 3.37 6.54
CA TYR A 8 0.35 2.04 6.29
C TYR A 8 -1.01 1.82 6.95
N GLY A 9 -1.76 0.87 6.45
CA GLY A 9 -3.05 0.47 7.03
C GLY A 9 -3.64 -0.72 6.31
N ALA A 10 -4.64 -1.35 6.91
CA ALA A 10 -5.38 -2.44 6.27
C ALA A 10 -6.12 -1.95 5.02
N MET A 11 -6.60 -2.87 4.19
CA MET A 11 -7.44 -2.52 3.04
C MET A 11 -8.68 -1.73 3.50
N GLY A 12 -9.11 -0.77 2.68
CA GLY A 12 -10.21 0.11 3.05
C GLY A 12 -9.90 1.18 4.11
N SER A 13 -8.63 1.41 4.45
CA SER A 13 -8.21 2.48 5.36
C SER A 13 -7.99 3.85 4.69
N SER A 14 -8.48 4.03 3.46
CA SER A 14 -8.40 5.30 2.71
C SER A 14 -6.98 5.78 2.35
N LYS A 15 -6.00 4.87 2.23
CA LYS A 15 -4.59 5.19 1.90
C LYS A 15 -4.46 6.01 0.61
N SER A 16 -4.99 5.49 -0.51
CA SER A 16 -4.93 6.20 -1.80
C SER A 16 -5.68 7.53 -1.77
N ALA A 17 -6.77 7.64 -1.00
CA ALA A 17 -7.45 8.92 -0.81
C ALA A 17 -6.54 9.92 -0.09
N GLN A 18 -5.86 9.50 0.98
CA GLN A 18 -4.92 10.37 1.70
C GLN A 18 -3.69 10.72 0.85
N ALA A 19 -3.19 9.80 0.03
CA ALA A 19 -2.13 10.09 -0.94
C ALA A 19 -2.54 11.21 -1.91
N LEU A 20 -3.74 11.09 -2.49
CA LEU A 20 -4.27 12.07 -3.45
C LEU A 20 -4.62 13.42 -2.78
N ILE A 21 -5.15 13.42 -1.57
CA ILE A 21 -5.37 14.65 -0.79
C ILE A 21 -4.03 15.32 -0.47
N THR A 22 -3.02 14.54 -0.08
CA THR A 22 -1.68 15.07 0.18
C THR A 22 -1.09 15.68 -1.08
N LYS A 23 -1.20 15.00 -2.23
CA LYS A 23 -0.79 15.53 -3.53
C LYS A 23 -1.46 16.86 -3.82
N PHE A 24 -2.78 16.92 -3.72
CA PHE A 24 -3.56 18.14 -3.92
C PHE A 24 -3.08 19.29 -3.03
N ASN A 25 -2.83 19.02 -1.73
CA ASN A 25 -2.36 20.04 -0.79
C ASN A 25 -0.99 20.64 -1.17
N TYR A 26 -0.07 19.82 -1.69
CA TYR A 26 1.22 20.32 -2.20
C TYR A 26 1.01 21.21 -3.44
N GLU A 27 0.20 20.74 -4.38
CA GLU A 27 -0.07 21.47 -5.65
C GLU A 27 -0.81 22.79 -5.42
N GLU A 28 -1.73 22.87 -4.45
CA GLU A 28 -2.39 24.12 -4.02
C GLU A 28 -1.39 25.17 -3.52
N GLN A 29 -0.24 24.75 -3.01
CA GLN A 29 0.85 25.66 -2.61
C GLN A 29 1.86 25.93 -3.73
N GLY A 30 1.58 25.51 -4.96
CA GLY A 30 2.46 25.67 -6.11
C GLY A 30 3.65 24.71 -6.14
N MET A 31 3.65 23.67 -5.32
CA MET A 31 4.70 22.64 -5.28
C MET A 31 4.42 21.53 -6.30
N THR A 32 5.49 20.93 -6.80
CA THR A 32 5.42 19.84 -7.78
C THR A 32 5.50 18.48 -7.10
N VAL A 33 4.65 17.55 -7.52
CA VAL A 33 4.54 16.21 -6.93
C VAL A 33 4.85 15.14 -7.98
N TRP A 34 5.83 14.29 -7.71
CA TRP A 34 6.01 13.07 -8.48
C TRP A 34 5.20 11.93 -7.85
N LEU A 35 4.05 11.63 -8.46
CA LEU A 35 3.20 10.52 -8.04
C LEU A 35 3.61 9.25 -8.78
N ILE A 36 3.96 8.21 -8.02
CA ILE A 36 4.40 6.91 -8.56
C ILE A 36 3.59 5.75 -7.99
N LYS A 37 3.51 4.67 -8.74
CA LYS A 37 2.92 3.40 -8.31
C LYS A 37 3.63 2.21 -8.95
N PRO A 38 3.68 1.02 -8.30
CA PRO A 38 4.24 -0.18 -8.90
C PRO A 38 3.35 -0.73 -10.02
N SER A 39 3.96 -1.32 -11.05
CA SER A 39 3.29 -1.82 -12.25
C SER A 39 2.33 -2.98 -11.99
N ILE A 40 2.52 -3.72 -10.89
CA ILE A 40 1.64 -4.84 -10.52
C ILE A 40 0.21 -4.37 -10.17
N ASP A 41 0.05 -3.11 -9.79
CA ASP A 41 -1.27 -2.54 -9.49
C ASP A 41 -1.95 -2.05 -10.78
N THR A 42 -2.74 -2.92 -11.37
CA THR A 42 -3.51 -2.64 -12.61
C THR A 42 -4.99 -2.37 -12.38
N ARG A 43 -5.46 -2.33 -11.13
CA ARG A 43 -6.88 -2.27 -10.74
C ARG A 43 -7.65 -1.10 -11.34
N ASP A 44 -7.02 0.04 -11.44
CA ASP A 44 -7.65 1.30 -11.88
C ASP A 44 -7.19 1.74 -13.29
N GLY A 45 -6.53 0.83 -14.01
CA GLY A 45 -5.89 1.11 -15.30
C GLY A 45 -4.41 1.49 -15.14
N ALA A 46 -3.69 1.41 -16.25
CA ALA A 46 -2.28 1.77 -16.27
C ALA A 46 -2.10 3.28 -16.02
N GLY A 47 -1.22 3.63 -15.08
CA GLY A 47 -0.84 5.01 -14.86
C GLY A 47 -1.86 5.89 -14.11
N VAL A 48 -2.83 5.29 -13.41
CA VAL A 48 -3.80 6.04 -12.60
C VAL A 48 -3.82 5.51 -11.16
N VAL A 49 -3.76 6.42 -10.20
CA VAL A 49 -4.12 6.18 -8.80
C VAL A 49 -5.56 6.63 -8.59
N ARG A 50 -6.40 5.74 -8.09
CA ARG A 50 -7.81 6.02 -7.81
C ARG A 50 -8.17 5.63 -6.38
N SER A 51 -8.86 6.50 -5.70
CA SER A 51 -9.46 6.21 -4.39
C SER A 51 -10.90 5.70 -4.53
N ARG A 52 -11.36 4.93 -3.54
CA ARG A 52 -12.77 4.46 -3.48
C ARG A 52 -13.79 5.60 -3.34
N ILE A 53 -13.35 6.79 -2.91
CA ILE A 53 -14.22 7.99 -2.81
C ILE A 53 -14.23 8.84 -4.09
N GLY A 54 -13.64 8.33 -5.18
CA GLY A 54 -13.70 8.96 -6.50
C GLY A 54 -12.56 9.91 -6.83
N LEU A 55 -11.60 10.16 -5.91
CA LEU A 55 -10.41 10.93 -6.25
C LEU A 55 -9.50 10.12 -7.18
N MET A 56 -8.88 10.80 -8.16
CA MET A 56 -7.98 10.17 -9.12
C MET A 56 -6.90 11.14 -9.59
N ALA A 57 -5.74 10.62 -9.92
CA ALA A 57 -4.64 11.36 -10.55
C ALA A 57 -3.78 10.42 -11.40
N GLU A 58 -3.14 11.00 -12.42
CA GLU A 58 -2.11 10.30 -13.18
C GLU A 58 -0.88 10.03 -12.32
N ALA A 59 -0.29 8.86 -12.50
CA ALA A 59 0.90 8.42 -11.79
C ALA A 59 1.88 7.75 -12.76
N GLN A 60 3.17 7.91 -12.54
CA GLN A 60 4.17 7.15 -13.26
C GLN A 60 4.21 5.72 -12.74
N ILE A 61 4.18 4.77 -13.66
CA ILE A 61 4.33 3.36 -13.33
C ILE A 61 5.81 3.03 -13.19
N ILE A 62 6.15 2.36 -12.12
CA ILE A 62 7.48 1.80 -11.86
C ILE A 62 7.40 0.28 -11.93
N ARG A 63 8.20 -0.32 -12.81
CA ARG A 63 8.32 -1.77 -12.93
C ARG A 63 9.36 -2.30 -11.96
N PRO A 64 9.34 -3.60 -11.62
CA PRO A 64 10.34 -4.18 -10.70
C PRO A 64 11.80 -4.02 -11.17
N GLU A 65 12.03 -3.95 -12.49
CA GLU A 65 13.34 -3.76 -13.11
C GLU A 65 13.76 -2.29 -13.25
N ASP A 66 12.87 -1.34 -13.02
CA ASP A 66 13.16 0.09 -13.16
C ASP A 66 13.97 0.59 -11.95
N ASP A 67 14.97 1.41 -12.23
CA ASP A 67 15.73 2.16 -11.22
C ASP A 67 15.04 3.50 -10.97
N ILE A 68 14.50 3.69 -9.76
CA ILE A 68 13.73 4.88 -9.38
C ILE A 68 14.60 6.15 -9.41
N VAL A 69 15.87 6.05 -8.99
CA VAL A 69 16.79 7.20 -9.04
C VAL A 69 17.05 7.60 -10.49
N ALA A 70 17.32 6.61 -11.34
CA ALA A 70 17.55 6.88 -12.77
C ALA A 70 16.30 7.44 -13.46
N GLU A 71 15.10 6.95 -13.11
CA GLU A 71 13.85 7.52 -13.63
C GLU A 71 13.64 8.97 -13.15
N TYR A 72 13.87 9.24 -11.87
CA TYR A 72 13.75 10.59 -11.31
C TYR A 72 14.71 11.59 -11.98
N ARG A 73 15.96 11.16 -12.26
CA ARG A 73 16.97 12.03 -12.91
C ARG A 73 16.61 12.44 -14.35
N LYS A 74 15.65 11.80 -14.98
CA LYS A 74 15.13 12.18 -16.31
C LYS A 74 14.09 13.29 -16.25
N LEU A 75 13.56 13.58 -15.08
CA LEU A 75 12.48 14.54 -14.86
C LEU A 75 13.02 15.92 -14.45
N ALA A 76 12.18 16.95 -14.59
CA ALA A 76 12.41 18.20 -13.89
C ALA A 76 12.36 17.98 -12.37
N PRO A 77 13.05 18.79 -11.55
CA PRO A 77 12.99 18.66 -10.10
C PRO A 77 11.55 18.73 -9.57
N HIS A 78 11.25 17.90 -8.58
CA HIS A 78 10.00 17.90 -7.84
C HIS A 78 10.23 18.23 -6.37
N ASP A 79 9.20 18.74 -5.71
CA ASP A 79 9.27 19.12 -4.30
C ASP A 79 8.95 17.94 -3.34
N VAL A 80 8.27 16.89 -3.86
CA VAL A 80 7.91 15.71 -3.08
C VAL A 80 7.65 14.51 -3.98
N ILE A 81 7.96 13.31 -3.49
CA ILE A 81 7.53 12.04 -4.07
C ILE A 81 6.38 11.47 -3.25
N ILE A 82 5.31 11.05 -3.91
CA ILE A 82 4.21 10.29 -3.31
C ILE A 82 4.14 8.93 -4.01
N ALA A 83 4.29 7.85 -3.25
CA ALA A 83 4.26 6.48 -3.71
C ALA A 83 3.01 5.77 -3.17
N ASP A 84 2.06 5.40 -4.04
CA ASP A 84 0.90 4.59 -3.63
C ASP A 84 1.17 3.09 -3.87
N GLU A 85 0.50 2.22 -3.10
CA GLU A 85 0.69 0.77 -3.08
C GLU A 85 2.16 0.35 -2.91
N ALA A 86 2.90 1.11 -2.10
CA ALA A 86 4.35 1.02 -1.95
C ALA A 86 4.86 -0.33 -1.42
N GLN A 87 3.99 -1.18 -0.85
CA GLN A 87 4.33 -2.54 -0.44
C GLN A 87 4.77 -3.42 -1.62
N PHE A 88 4.41 -3.06 -2.85
CA PHE A 88 4.75 -3.82 -4.05
C PHE A 88 6.05 -3.37 -4.73
N PHE A 89 6.70 -2.33 -4.25
CA PHE A 89 8.07 -2.03 -4.67
C PHE A 89 9.04 -3.09 -4.15
N THR A 90 10.13 -3.29 -4.87
CA THR A 90 11.20 -4.17 -4.39
C THR A 90 11.96 -3.50 -3.23
N PRO A 91 12.65 -4.28 -2.36
CA PRO A 91 13.50 -3.70 -1.33
C PRO A 91 14.53 -2.71 -1.88
N GLU A 92 15.12 -3.03 -3.04
CA GLU A 92 16.09 -2.17 -3.73
C GLU A 92 15.47 -0.84 -4.16
N GLN A 93 14.22 -0.85 -4.64
CA GLN A 93 13.48 0.37 -4.99
C GLN A 93 13.16 1.23 -3.75
N ILE A 94 12.92 0.59 -2.60
CA ILE A 94 12.78 1.33 -1.34
C ILE A 94 14.11 1.95 -0.90
N ASP A 95 15.24 1.26 -1.08
CA ASP A 95 16.58 1.82 -0.85
C ASP A 95 16.84 3.03 -1.77
N GLN A 96 16.43 2.97 -3.02
CA GLN A 96 16.53 4.08 -3.98
C GLN A 96 15.66 5.28 -3.58
N LEU A 97 14.44 5.06 -3.06
CA LEU A 97 13.63 6.12 -2.49
C LEU A 97 14.30 6.75 -1.27
N ARG A 98 14.94 5.95 -0.41
CA ARG A 98 15.73 6.46 0.71
C ARG A 98 16.93 7.26 0.24
N GLU A 99 17.62 6.84 -0.81
CA GLU A 99 18.74 7.58 -1.40
C GLU A 99 18.30 8.99 -1.83
N LEU A 100 17.17 9.14 -2.51
CA LEU A 100 16.64 10.45 -2.91
C LEU A 100 16.32 11.37 -1.70
N VAL A 101 15.88 10.80 -0.59
CA VAL A 101 15.70 11.56 0.65
C VAL A 101 17.03 12.09 1.16
N ASP A 102 18.06 11.24 1.17
CA ASP A 102 19.34 11.57 1.79
C ASP A 102 20.22 12.47 0.90
N THR A 103 20.18 12.28 -0.42
CA THR A 103 21.08 13.00 -1.36
C THR A 103 20.45 14.27 -1.95
N ASP A 104 19.13 14.28 -2.16
CA ASP A 104 18.42 15.39 -2.79
C ASP A 104 17.60 16.23 -1.82
N ASP A 105 17.60 15.86 -0.53
CA ASP A 105 16.74 16.45 0.51
C ASP A 105 15.26 16.45 0.10
N LEU A 106 14.83 15.38 -0.59
CA LEU A 106 13.52 15.23 -1.21
C LEU A 106 12.59 14.41 -0.30
N PRO A 107 11.49 14.96 0.23
CA PRO A 107 10.57 14.20 1.04
C PRO A 107 9.85 13.12 0.22
N VAL A 108 9.77 11.91 0.78
CA VAL A 108 9.11 10.75 0.16
C VAL A 108 8.02 10.22 1.09
N LEU A 109 6.78 10.20 0.59
CA LEU A 109 5.63 9.69 1.32
C LEU A 109 5.12 8.41 0.66
N CYS A 110 5.35 7.27 1.32
CA CYS A 110 4.90 5.95 0.89
C CYS A 110 3.59 5.58 1.57
N PHE A 111 2.59 5.18 0.77
CA PHE A 111 1.30 4.66 1.24
C PHE A 111 1.18 3.20 0.83
N GLY A 112 0.77 2.32 1.76
CA GLY A 112 0.70 0.91 1.42
C GLY A 112 0.13 0.01 2.51
N LEU A 113 0.04 -1.28 2.17
CA LEU A 113 -0.26 -2.34 3.12
C LEU A 113 1.00 -2.71 3.90
N ARG A 114 0.84 -3.10 5.17
CA ARG A 114 1.93 -3.68 5.94
C ARG A 114 2.12 -5.15 5.61
N THR A 115 1.05 -5.92 5.67
CA THR A 115 1.07 -7.39 5.56
C THR A 115 0.05 -7.88 4.55
N ASP A 116 0.30 -9.08 4.03
CA ASP A 116 -0.60 -9.85 3.18
C ASP A 116 -1.77 -10.48 3.97
N PHE A 117 -2.53 -11.35 3.31
CA PHE A 117 -3.68 -12.03 3.89
C PHE A 117 -3.31 -13.13 4.90
N LEU A 118 -2.06 -13.58 4.91
CA LEU A 118 -1.51 -14.53 5.90
C LEU A 118 -0.82 -13.80 7.06
N THR A 119 -0.87 -12.47 7.08
CA THR A 119 -0.23 -11.60 8.07
C THR A 119 1.29 -11.54 7.97
N HIS A 120 1.88 -11.97 6.86
CA HIS A 120 3.31 -11.83 6.57
C HIS A 120 3.58 -10.50 5.88
N PHE A 121 4.75 -9.92 6.12
CA PHE A 121 5.15 -8.69 5.44
C PHE A 121 5.24 -8.88 3.93
N PHE A 122 4.85 -7.84 3.19
CA PHE A 122 5.34 -7.65 1.83
C PHE A 122 6.80 -7.20 1.88
N PRO A 123 7.66 -7.64 0.94
CA PRO A 123 9.08 -7.27 0.96
C PRO A 123 9.32 -5.75 0.99
N GLY A 124 8.61 -4.99 0.14
CA GLY A 124 8.71 -3.52 0.14
C GLY A 124 8.22 -2.88 1.45
N ALA A 125 7.13 -3.41 2.03
CA ALA A 125 6.63 -2.93 3.32
C ALA A 125 7.60 -3.24 4.47
N GLN A 126 8.25 -4.41 4.45
CA GLN A 126 9.29 -4.74 5.42
C GLN A 126 10.44 -3.74 5.33
N ARG A 127 10.93 -3.47 4.12
CA ARG A 127 12.03 -2.53 3.92
C ARG A 127 11.65 -1.09 4.32
N LEU A 128 10.41 -0.67 4.06
CA LEU A 128 9.90 0.63 4.55
C LEU A 128 9.84 0.70 6.07
N MET A 129 9.45 -0.40 6.75
CA MET A 129 9.47 -0.45 8.22
C MET A 129 10.88 -0.32 8.80
N GLU A 130 11.90 -0.78 8.08
CA GLU A 130 13.32 -0.69 8.49
C GLU A 130 13.90 0.71 8.29
N LEU A 131 13.51 1.41 7.21
CA LEU A 131 14.17 2.64 6.74
C LEU A 131 13.41 3.94 7.00
N ALA A 132 12.09 3.89 7.22
CA ALA A 132 11.30 5.10 7.32
C ALA A 132 11.60 5.88 8.61
N ASP A 133 11.79 7.20 8.47
CA ASP A 133 11.96 8.12 9.60
C ASP A 133 10.65 8.32 10.39
N SER A 134 9.50 8.08 9.72
CA SER A 134 8.17 8.23 10.32
C SER A 134 7.23 7.13 9.88
N LEU A 135 6.68 6.42 10.85
CA LEU A 135 5.71 5.34 10.67
C LEU A 135 4.35 5.79 11.18
N THR A 136 3.34 5.79 10.33
CA THR A 136 1.97 6.20 10.70
C THR A 136 0.96 5.16 10.28
N GLU A 137 0.17 4.65 11.23
CA GLU A 137 -0.92 3.73 10.93
C GLU A 137 -2.20 4.50 10.58
N ILE A 138 -2.71 4.27 9.37
CA ILE A 138 -4.04 4.73 8.95
C ILE A 138 -5.05 3.66 9.38
N LYS A 139 -5.82 3.98 10.41
CA LYS A 139 -6.73 3.03 11.04
C LYS A 139 -8.00 2.82 10.23
N THR A 140 -8.53 1.60 10.26
CA THR A 140 -9.88 1.26 9.79
C THR A 140 -10.52 0.28 10.75
N VAL A 141 -11.82 0.01 10.56
CA VAL A 141 -12.62 -0.77 11.49
C VAL A 141 -12.99 -2.13 10.92
N CYS A 142 -13.00 -3.14 11.78
CA CYS A 142 -13.59 -4.45 11.55
C CYS A 142 -15.11 -4.37 11.73
N ALA A 143 -15.87 -5.27 11.12
CA ALA A 143 -17.32 -5.37 11.29
C ALA A 143 -17.77 -5.50 12.76
N CYS A 144 -16.90 -5.94 13.66
CA CYS A 144 -17.17 -6.00 15.11
C CYS A 144 -16.89 -4.67 15.84
N GLY A 145 -16.57 -3.59 15.15
CA GLY A 145 -16.26 -2.27 15.73
C GLY A 145 -14.81 -2.08 16.19
N ARG A 146 -13.99 -3.14 16.25
CA ARG A 146 -12.58 -3.06 16.65
C ARG A 146 -11.69 -2.63 15.48
N LYS A 147 -10.48 -2.16 15.79
CA LYS A 147 -9.47 -1.83 14.78
C LYS A 147 -9.19 -3.05 13.89
N ALA A 148 -9.29 -2.88 12.57
CA ALA A 148 -8.90 -3.89 11.61
C ALA A 148 -7.40 -3.82 11.33
N THR A 149 -6.74 -4.99 11.36
CA THR A 149 -5.29 -5.12 11.18
C THR A 149 -4.91 -6.22 10.19
N VAL A 150 -5.88 -7.03 9.78
CA VAL A 150 -5.70 -8.17 8.87
C VAL A 150 -6.45 -7.91 7.57
N ASN A 151 -5.81 -8.21 6.44
CA ASN A 151 -6.37 -8.17 5.10
C ASN A 151 -6.87 -9.57 4.73
N ALA A 152 -7.98 -10.02 5.32
CA ALA A 152 -8.50 -11.37 5.10
C ALA A 152 -8.91 -11.57 3.64
N ARG A 153 -8.30 -12.53 2.95
CA ARG A 153 -8.73 -12.98 1.62
C ARG A 153 -9.91 -13.94 1.80
N ILE A 154 -10.92 -13.78 0.98
CA ILE A 154 -12.10 -14.66 0.96
C ILE A 154 -12.28 -15.33 -0.39
N ASP A 155 -12.75 -16.56 -0.39
CA ASP A 155 -13.15 -17.29 -1.61
C ASP A 155 -14.56 -16.91 -2.08
N GLU A 156 -15.03 -17.53 -3.14
CA GLU A 156 -16.36 -17.32 -3.73
C GLU A 156 -17.50 -17.69 -2.77
N ASN A 157 -17.24 -18.55 -1.79
CA ASN A 157 -18.20 -18.97 -0.75
C ASN A 157 -18.11 -18.10 0.52
N GLY A 158 -17.31 -17.03 0.50
CA GLY A 158 -17.08 -16.15 1.63
C GLY A 158 -16.22 -16.75 2.75
N ARG A 159 -15.47 -17.83 2.49
CA ARG A 159 -14.58 -18.46 3.45
C ARG A 159 -13.21 -17.77 3.44
N ILE A 160 -12.58 -17.76 4.61
CA ILE A 160 -11.20 -17.25 4.73
C ILE A 160 -10.24 -18.21 4.02
N VAL A 161 -9.44 -17.65 3.10
CA VAL A 161 -8.34 -18.34 2.43
C VAL A 161 -7.13 -18.35 3.36
N THR A 162 -6.58 -19.53 3.63
CA THR A 162 -5.47 -19.73 4.57
C THR A 162 -4.16 -20.17 3.89
N HIS A 163 -4.14 -20.26 2.56
CA HIS A 163 -2.99 -20.65 1.76
C HIS A 163 -3.10 -20.06 0.35
N GLY A 164 -2.01 -20.01 -0.38
CA GLY A 164 -1.94 -19.50 -1.75
C GLY A 164 -0.94 -18.36 -1.91
N ASP A 165 -0.83 -17.85 -3.13
CA ASP A 165 0.11 -16.79 -3.49
C ASP A 165 -0.15 -15.49 -2.73
N GLN A 166 0.92 -14.77 -2.40
CA GLN A 166 0.87 -13.52 -1.65
C GLN A 166 -0.01 -12.47 -2.34
N VAL A 167 0.08 -12.38 -3.66
CA VAL A 167 -0.68 -11.45 -4.50
C VAL A 167 -1.66 -12.21 -5.37
N LEU A 168 -2.93 -11.81 -5.33
CA LEU A 168 -3.93 -12.23 -6.29
C LEU A 168 -4.33 -11.03 -7.13
N LEU A 169 -3.99 -11.05 -8.42
CA LEU A 169 -4.41 -10.04 -9.37
C LEU A 169 -5.91 -10.16 -9.63
N GLY A 170 -6.64 -9.09 -9.40
CA GLY A 170 -8.08 -9.01 -9.66
C GLY A 170 -8.91 -8.74 -8.41
N GLY A 171 -9.36 -7.51 -8.30
CA GLY A 171 -10.46 -7.04 -7.49
C GLY A 171 -10.26 -6.98 -5.97
N ASN A 172 -10.60 -5.83 -5.43
CA ASN A 172 -10.76 -5.62 -3.99
C ASN A 172 -11.87 -6.46 -3.37
N ASP A 173 -12.71 -7.08 -4.20
CA ASP A 173 -13.92 -7.83 -3.80
C ASP A 173 -13.60 -9.11 -3.03
N ARG A 174 -12.35 -9.57 -3.12
CA ARG A 174 -11.89 -10.79 -2.44
C ARG A 174 -11.16 -10.54 -1.12
N TYR A 175 -11.17 -9.31 -0.61
CA TYR A 175 -10.48 -8.97 0.64
C TYR A 175 -11.39 -8.20 1.59
N ILE A 176 -11.33 -8.56 2.88
CA ILE A 176 -12.07 -7.90 3.95
C ILE A 176 -11.07 -7.47 5.04
N ALA A 177 -11.17 -6.22 5.47
CA ALA A 177 -10.41 -5.74 6.62
C ALA A 177 -11.02 -6.29 7.92
N MET A 178 -10.24 -7.03 8.70
CA MET A 178 -10.70 -7.68 9.93
C MET A 178 -9.74 -7.40 11.10
N CYS A 179 -10.26 -7.45 12.32
CA CYS A 179 -9.39 -7.58 13.49
C CYS A 179 -8.89 -9.03 13.59
N HIS A 180 -7.74 -9.22 14.21
CA HIS A 180 -7.10 -10.52 14.32
C HIS A 180 -8.00 -11.57 15.01
N GLN A 181 -8.77 -11.14 16.02
CA GLN A 181 -9.67 -12.04 16.74
C GLN A 181 -10.81 -12.57 15.85
N CYS A 182 -11.47 -11.70 15.05
CA CYS A 182 -12.52 -12.11 14.14
C CYS A 182 -11.97 -13.01 13.02
N TRP A 183 -10.77 -12.71 12.51
CA TRP A 183 -10.10 -13.53 11.52
C TRP A 183 -9.82 -14.95 12.03
N LYS A 184 -9.20 -15.10 13.21
CA LYS A 184 -8.92 -16.39 13.83
C LYS A 184 -10.19 -17.18 14.18
N ARG A 185 -11.23 -16.49 14.65
CA ARG A 185 -12.52 -17.13 14.93
C ARG A 185 -13.13 -17.74 13.68
N ARG A 186 -13.20 -17.00 12.57
CA ARG A 186 -13.76 -17.50 11.31
C ARG A 186 -12.98 -18.68 10.75
N ILE A 187 -11.65 -18.69 10.87
CA ILE A 187 -10.83 -19.85 10.47
C ILE A 187 -11.22 -21.09 11.28
N ARG A 188 -11.30 -20.98 12.60
CA ARG A 188 -11.70 -22.12 13.48
C ARG A 188 -13.09 -22.65 13.13
N GLU A 189 -14.06 -21.78 12.99
CA GLU A 189 -15.42 -22.16 12.60
C GLU A 189 -15.47 -22.92 11.26
N GLN A 190 -14.61 -22.54 10.30
CA GLN A 190 -14.49 -23.23 9.02
C GLN A 190 -13.84 -24.63 9.15
N GLU A 191 -12.86 -24.78 10.02
CA GLU A 191 -12.19 -26.05 10.29
C GLU A 191 -13.15 -27.03 10.99
N GLU A 192 -13.88 -26.58 11.99
CA GLU A 192 -14.89 -27.36 12.68
C GLU A 192 -15.99 -27.89 11.74
N GLN A 193 -16.45 -27.04 10.80
CA GLN A 193 -17.43 -27.44 9.78
C GLN A 193 -16.89 -28.48 8.77
N LYS A 194 -15.58 -28.51 8.53
CA LYS A 194 -14.95 -29.54 7.68
C LYS A 194 -14.87 -30.89 8.35
N HIS A 195 -14.70 -30.93 9.69
CA HIS A 195 -14.59 -32.16 10.45
C HIS A 195 -15.96 -32.77 10.82
N ALA A 196 -17.04 -31.97 10.73
CA ALA A 196 -18.39 -32.38 11.01
C ALA A 196 -19.15 -33.00 9.80
N ARG A 197 -18.49 -33.06 8.63
CA ARG A 197 -18.99 -33.68 7.40
C ARG A 197 -18.23 -34.94 7.07
#